data_b8967eda8abb9842761f68185417ba36
#
_entry.id   b8967eda8abb9842761f68185417ba36
#
_cell.length_a   1.000
_cell.length_b   1.000
_cell.length_c   1.000
_cell.angle_alpha   90.00
_cell.angle_beta   90.00
_cell.angle_gamma   90.00
#
_symmetry.space_group_name_H-M   'P 1'
#
loop_
_entity.id
_entity.type
_entity.pdbx_description
1 polymer ?
#
loop_
_entity_poly.entity_id
_entity_poly.type
_entity_poly.pdbx_seq_one_letter_code
_entity_poly.pdbx_strand_id
1 'polypeptide(L)'
;MSFDAITGIAQAEDAAKVAVQYAQAQAKQMLAEAESEGKAEIDTAVARAEKELRVLRQKSDAKSVEDAKKLLNELETKKAVLKAGAEAKLNTAASLVAERVVKG
;
A
#
# COMPACT_ATOMS: atom_id res chain seq x y z
N MET A 1 -61.50 43.21 8.97
CA MET A 1 -61.18 41.79 9.16
C MET A 1 -61.70 41.32 10.52
N SER A 2 -62.21 40.14 10.59
CA SER A 2 -62.62 39.56 11.88
C SER A 2 -61.42 39.22 12.73
N PHE A 3 -61.57 39.22 14.04
CA PHE A 3 -60.55 38.81 15.00
C PHE A 3 -60.10 37.38 14.71
N ASP A 4 -61.02 36.50 14.33
CA ASP A 4 -60.71 35.11 13.98
C ASP A 4 -59.78 35.01 12.75
N ALA A 5 -59.95 35.85 11.73
CA ALA A 5 -59.10 35.89 10.56
C ALA A 5 -57.68 36.35 10.91
N ILE A 6 -57.52 37.36 11.78
CA ILE A 6 -56.24 37.84 12.25
C ILE A 6 -55.52 36.77 13.07
N THR A 7 -56.25 36.11 13.96
CA THR A 7 -55.70 35.01 14.76
C THR A 7 -55.28 33.84 13.89
N GLY A 8 -56.04 33.50 12.86
CA GLY A 8 -55.71 32.45 11.92
C GLY A 8 -54.44 32.74 11.13
N ILE A 9 -54.26 34.00 10.70
CA ILE A 9 -53.03 34.44 10.01
C ILE A 9 -51.82 34.36 10.95
N ALA A 10 -51.96 34.81 12.20
CA ALA A 10 -50.89 34.74 13.20
C ALA A 10 -50.47 33.30 13.50
N GLN A 11 -51.45 32.41 13.64
CA GLN A 11 -51.20 30.98 13.85
C GLN A 11 -50.46 30.35 12.63
N ALA A 12 -50.89 30.71 11.43
CA ALA A 12 -50.24 30.21 10.20
C ALA A 12 -48.78 30.72 10.08
N GLU A 13 -48.52 31.98 10.44
CA GLU A 13 -47.16 32.52 10.45
C GLU A 13 -46.29 31.85 11.49
N ASP A 14 -46.80 31.59 12.69
CA ASP A 14 -46.09 30.87 13.75
C ASP A 14 -45.77 29.42 13.32
N ALA A 15 -46.74 28.75 12.73
CA ALA A 15 -46.57 27.40 12.21
C ALA A 15 -45.51 27.36 11.11
N ALA A 16 -45.51 28.36 10.21
CA ALA A 16 -44.47 28.48 9.17
C ALA A 16 -43.08 28.71 9.73
N LYS A 17 -42.92 29.58 10.75
CA LYS A 17 -41.65 29.79 11.45
C LYS A 17 -41.13 28.51 12.10
N VAL A 18 -41.99 27.80 12.78
CA VAL A 18 -41.64 26.52 13.43
C VAL A 18 -41.19 25.50 12.38
N ALA A 19 -41.90 25.41 11.26
CA ALA A 19 -41.53 24.51 10.17
C ALA A 19 -40.15 24.83 9.57
N VAL A 20 -39.87 26.13 9.36
CA VAL A 20 -38.55 26.59 8.87
C VAL A 20 -37.45 26.29 9.86
N GLN A 21 -37.67 26.59 11.14
CA GLN A 21 -36.68 26.30 12.20
C GLN A 21 -36.39 24.82 12.32
N TYR A 22 -37.44 23.99 12.25
CA TYR A 22 -37.28 22.54 12.26
C TYR A 22 -36.47 22.04 11.06
N ALA A 23 -36.82 22.53 9.86
CA ALA A 23 -36.08 22.17 8.66
C ALA A 23 -34.60 22.58 8.72
N GLN A 24 -34.31 23.77 9.25
CA GLN A 24 -32.94 24.25 9.43
C GLN A 24 -32.18 23.40 10.44
N ALA A 25 -32.82 23.02 11.56
CA ALA A 25 -32.22 22.16 12.56
C ALA A 25 -31.91 20.76 11.98
N GLN A 26 -32.86 20.20 11.21
CA GLN A 26 -32.61 18.94 10.51
C GLN A 26 -31.48 19.02 9.51
N ALA A 27 -31.43 20.09 8.72
CA ALA A 27 -30.35 20.30 7.74
C ALA A 27 -29.00 20.36 8.42
N LYS A 28 -28.88 21.07 9.54
CA LYS A 28 -27.63 21.11 10.33
C LYS A 28 -27.24 19.73 10.85
N GLN A 29 -28.19 18.97 11.36
CA GLN A 29 -27.95 17.63 11.85
C GLN A 29 -27.49 16.70 10.74
N MET A 30 -28.15 16.75 9.58
CA MET A 30 -27.76 15.94 8.42
C MET A 30 -26.35 16.27 7.94
N LEU A 31 -25.96 17.54 7.92
CA LEU A 31 -24.61 17.97 7.56
C LEU A 31 -23.58 17.45 8.57
N ALA A 32 -23.87 17.58 9.86
CA ALA A 32 -22.97 17.10 10.91
C ALA A 32 -22.78 15.59 10.85
N GLU A 33 -23.87 14.84 10.63
CA GLU A 33 -23.82 13.39 10.45
C GLU A 33 -23.04 13.00 9.20
N ALA A 34 -23.26 13.68 8.08
CA ALA A 34 -22.53 13.43 6.84
C ALA A 34 -21.03 13.70 7.00
N GLU A 35 -20.66 14.78 7.67
CA GLU A 35 -19.24 15.08 7.95
C GLU A 35 -18.61 14.02 8.86
N SER A 36 -19.32 13.60 9.90
CA SER A 36 -18.86 12.57 10.84
C SER A 36 -18.68 11.22 10.14
N GLU A 37 -19.66 10.81 9.35
CA GLU A 37 -19.61 9.56 8.58
C GLU A 37 -18.50 9.60 7.53
N GLY A 38 -18.38 10.72 6.81
CA GLY A 38 -17.32 10.91 5.82
C GLY A 38 -15.93 10.82 6.44
N LYS A 39 -15.72 11.44 7.59
CA LYS A 39 -14.47 11.36 8.34
C LYS A 39 -14.17 9.93 8.78
N ALA A 40 -15.17 9.23 9.31
CA ALA A 40 -15.04 7.84 9.72
C ALA A 40 -14.68 6.92 8.54
N GLU A 41 -15.30 7.14 7.38
CA GLU A 41 -14.97 6.40 6.15
C GLU A 41 -13.53 6.64 5.69
N ILE A 42 -13.07 7.89 5.72
CA ILE A 42 -11.69 8.25 5.38
C ILE A 42 -10.72 7.58 6.35
N ASP A 43 -10.97 7.66 7.65
CA ASP A 43 -10.11 7.05 8.67
C ASP A 43 -10.03 5.53 8.48
N THR A 44 -11.15 4.88 8.17
CA THR A 44 -11.21 3.44 7.89
C THR A 44 -10.44 3.09 6.62
N ALA A 45 -10.61 3.87 5.56
CA ALA A 45 -9.91 3.66 4.29
C ALA A 45 -8.40 3.83 4.45
N VAL A 46 -7.95 4.85 5.19
CA VAL A 46 -6.53 5.09 5.49
C VAL A 46 -5.95 3.94 6.30
N ALA A 47 -6.64 3.50 7.36
CA ALA A 47 -6.19 2.38 8.18
C ALA A 47 -6.05 1.08 7.37
N ARG A 48 -6.99 0.82 6.46
CA ARG A 48 -6.95 -0.33 5.56
C ARG A 48 -5.76 -0.23 4.61
N ALA A 49 -5.56 0.93 3.99
CA ALA A 49 -4.44 1.16 3.08
C ALA A 49 -3.09 0.99 3.77
N GLU A 50 -2.94 1.51 4.98
CA GLU A 50 -1.73 1.34 5.79
C GLU A 50 -1.46 -0.13 6.12
N LYS A 51 -2.49 -0.88 6.46
CA LYS A 51 -2.39 -2.32 6.72
C LYS A 51 -1.97 -3.09 5.47
N GLU A 52 -2.60 -2.81 4.35
CA GLU A 52 -2.26 -3.43 3.05
C GLU A 52 -0.82 -3.11 2.65
N LEU A 53 -0.40 -1.88 2.87
CA LEU A 53 0.97 -1.44 2.58
C LEU A 53 1.99 -2.17 3.46
N ARG A 54 1.72 -2.36 4.74
CA ARG A 54 2.59 -3.15 5.63
C ARG A 54 2.73 -4.60 5.14
N VAL A 55 1.61 -5.24 4.78
CA VAL A 55 1.63 -6.59 4.24
C VAL A 55 2.44 -6.67 2.96
N LEU A 56 2.24 -5.71 2.06
CA LEU A 56 2.99 -5.65 0.80
C LEU A 56 4.48 -5.47 1.01
N ARG A 57 4.87 -4.60 1.95
CA ARG A 57 6.29 -4.42 2.33
C ARG A 57 6.90 -5.70 2.87
N GLN A 58 6.21 -6.40 3.77
CA GLN A 58 6.69 -7.67 4.31
C GLN A 58 6.90 -8.72 3.21
N LYS A 59 5.96 -8.84 2.29
CA LYS A 59 6.08 -9.75 1.13
C LYS A 59 7.24 -9.35 0.21
N SER A 60 7.38 -8.07 -0.06
CA SER A 60 8.47 -7.55 -0.89
C SER A 60 9.83 -7.79 -0.24
N ASP A 61 9.95 -7.53 1.06
CA ASP A 61 11.19 -7.78 1.80
C ASP A 61 11.55 -9.26 1.83
N ALA A 62 10.58 -10.12 2.08
CA ALA A 62 10.79 -11.57 2.07
C ALA A 62 11.23 -12.07 0.69
N LYS A 63 10.61 -11.58 -0.37
CA LYS A 63 11.00 -11.90 -1.75
C LYS A 63 12.40 -11.39 -2.08
N SER A 64 12.74 -10.19 -1.65
CA SER A 64 14.08 -9.62 -1.86
C SER A 64 15.16 -10.46 -1.18
N VAL A 65 14.92 -10.93 0.03
CA VAL A 65 15.83 -11.84 0.76
C VAL A 65 15.98 -13.17 0.02
N GLU A 66 14.89 -13.75 -0.44
CA GLU A 66 14.90 -14.98 -1.22
C GLU A 66 15.66 -14.81 -2.54
N ASP A 67 15.38 -13.74 -3.28
CA ASP A 67 16.07 -13.44 -4.53
C ASP A 67 17.58 -13.22 -4.32
N ALA A 68 17.97 -12.54 -3.24
CA ALA A 68 19.36 -12.35 -2.87
C ALA A 68 20.08 -13.68 -2.58
N LYS A 69 19.41 -14.60 -1.87
CA LYS A 69 19.95 -15.94 -1.61
C LYS A 69 20.16 -16.73 -2.90
N LYS A 70 19.20 -16.70 -3.82
CA LYS A 70 19.31 -17.34 -5.13
C LYS A 70 20.48 -16.78 -5.91
N LEU A 71 20.60 -15.46 -5.94
CA LEU A 71 21.72 -14.79 -6.64
C LEU A 71 23.07 -15.17 -6.06
N LEU A 72 23.20 -15.20 -4.74
CA LEU A 72 24.44 -15.64 -4.08
C LEU A 72 24.80 -17.08 -4.41
N ASN A 73 23.81 -17.99 -4.41
CA ASN A 73 24.00 -19.38 -4.77
C ASN A 73 24.45 -19.53 -6.25
N GLU A 74 23.84 -18.77 -7.15
CA GLU A 74 24.25 -18.75 -8.56
C GLU A 74 25.67 -18.24 -8.74
N LEU A 75 26.05 -17.18 -8.02
CA LEU A 75 27.39 -16.63 -8.05
C LEU A 75 28.42 -17.61 -7.50
N GLU A 76 28.11 -18.32 -6.42
CA GLU A 76 29.00 -19.37 -5.89
C GLU A 76 29.18 -20.52 -6.87
N THR A 77 28.10 -20.95 -7.53
CA THR A 77 28.17 -21.97 -8.56
C THR A 77 29.04 -21.55 -9.74
N LYS A 78 28.83 -20.32 -10.24
CA LYS A 78 29.67 -19.76 -11.31
C LYS A 78 31.13 -19.64 -10.90
N LYS A 79 31.39 -19.21 -9.67
CA LYS A 79 32.73 -19.12 -9.11
C LYS A 79 33.40 -20.50 -9.07
N ALA A 80 32.69 -21.51 -8.61
CA ALA A 80 33.20 -22.88 -8.58
C ALA A 80 33.48 -23.43 -9.98
N VAL A 81 32.63 -23.17 -10.95
CA VAL A 81 32.82 -23.56 -12.37
C VAL A 81 34.06 -22.87 -12.97
N LEU A 82 34.21 -21.57 -12.74
CA LEU A 82 35.37 -20.81 -13.20
C LEU A 82 36.65 -21.32 -12.59
N LYS A 83 36.66 -21.61 -11.30
CA LYS A 83 37.79 -22.13 -10.57
C LYS A 83 38.21 -23.52 -11.11
N ALA A 84 37.23 -24.42 -11.27
CA ALA A 84 37.49 -25.76 -11.84
C ALA A 84 38.02 -25.68 -13.26
N GLY A 85 37.45 -24.80 -14.09
CA GLY A 85 37.94 -24.56 -15.45
C GLY A 85 39.36 -24.01 -15.49
N ALA A 86 39.70 -23.07 -14.60
CA ALA A 86 41.04 -22.52 -14.49
C ALA A 86 42.06 -23.57 -14.01
N GLU A 87 41.71 -24.39 -13.02
CA GLU A 87 42.53 -25.49 -12.55
C GLU A 87 42.79 -26.52 -13.64
N ALA A 88 41.77 -26.87 -14.42
CA ALA A 88 41.94 -27.79 -15.56
C ALA A 88 42.88 -27.24 -16.62
N LYS A 89 42.76 -25.95 -16.95
CA LYS A 89 43.68 -25.27 -17.88
C LYS A 89 45.12 -25.20 -17.35
N LEU A 90 45.23 -24.94 -16.06
CA LEU A 90 46.55 -24.89 -15.41
C LEU A 90 47.22 -26.27 -15.48
N ASN A 91 46.53 -27.35 -15.18
CA ASN A 91 47.01 -28.71 -15.27
C ASN A 91 47.42 -29.07 -16.69
N THR A 92 46.61 -28.70 -17.68
CA THR A 92 46.92 -28.92 -19.09
C THR A 92 48.19 -28.17 -19.52
N ALA A 93 48.32 -26.92 -19.10
CA ALA A 93 49.51 -26.10 -19.38
C ALA A 93 50.77 -26.66 -18.71
N ALA A 94 50.65 -27.09 -17.45
CA ALA A 94 51.76 -27.70 -16.73
C ALA A 94 52.22 -29.01 -17.37
N SER A 95 51.26 -29.85 -17.80
CA SER A 95 51.57 -31.10 -18.52
C SER A 95 52.26 -30.84 -19.85
N LEU A 96 51.81 -29.84 -20.59
CA LEU A 96 52.41 -29.45 -21.86
C LEU A 96 53.86 -28.96 -21.69
N VAL A 97 54.11 -28.13 -20.67
CA VAL A 97 55.47 -27.65 -20.35
C VAL A 97 56.37 -28.80 -19.94
N ALA A 98 55.90 -29.69 -19.06
CA ALA A 98 56.65 -30.86 -18.63
C ALA A 98 56.97 -31.78 -19.79
N GLU A 99 56.04 -32.01 -20.71
CA GLU A 99 56.25 -32.81 -21.91
C GLU A 99 57.36 -32.20 -22.80
N ARG A 100 57.31 -30.91 -23.04
CA ARG A 100 58.33 -30.22 -23.85
C ARG A 100 59.70 -30.23 -23.20
N VAL A 101 59.76 -30.09 -21.90
CA VAL A 101 61.04 -30.14 -21.17
C VAL A 101 61.64 -31.54 -21.27
N VAL A 102 60.84 -32.59 -21.14
CA VAL A 102 61.37 -33.98 -21.26
C VAL A 102 61.79 -34.33 -22.68
N LYS A 103 61.09 -33.85 -23.70
CA LYS A 103 61.39 -34.10 -25.10
C LYS A 103 62.50 -33.18 -25.66
N GLY A 104 62.71 -32.07 -24.93
CA GLY A 104 63.61 -30.98 -25.27
C GLY A 104 64.85 -31.25 -25.79
#